data_0f1486aa6fb27486f83feb598e9093f2
#
_entry.id   0f1486aa6fb27486f83feb598e9093f2
#
_cell.length_a   1.000
_cell.length_b   1.000
_cell.length_c   1.000
_cell.angle_alpha   90.00
_cell.angle_beta   90.00
_cell.angle_gamma   90.00
#
_symmetry.space_group_name_H-M   'P 1'
#
loop_
_entity.id
_entity.type
_entity.pdbx_description
1 polymer ?
#
loop_
_entity_poly.entity_id
_entity_poly.type
_entity_poly.pdbx_seq_one_letter_code
_entity_poly.pdbx_strand_id
1 'polypeptide(L)'
;VGGLIPGVPGGGVSTRPAVPAAPPAPPRQPAWRPAAALQAAAPPPSFAKIHPETVALGDVQALHALARQGAWRATLEKATAALQGPADVGGNGARPATNSPAWLCLKTFQVVALAKLRRHAEAADALNALGDLDDARYNTAPGGACATPYALRVLQAELPNLAAEEDTRGDDARAARGPAGSRASSSDASYVLAERCETELATLSARGDAHASRTWRRRRDAALHSAVNAHVREGDFLAALARLDWLARRRPADAPDPTILSLAGRVHLILGDVEGAEMCFAASSEAVERAAARGAPVAADVSARCDLDAGTLAMAKKDYAGARRRFAAAAAAAPASDAVAANNCAAAAVYTCDLRGAIETLEHALVTRPVAVAQLESALRNAGSMYDLAAENPAIAKRQLAAFVARFAPDDLDPRLLRT
;
A
#
# COMPACT_ATOMS: atom_id res chain seq x y z
N VAL A 1 -76.38 4.50 67.42
CA VAL A 1 -76.36 3.18 68.03
C VAL A 1 -74.99 2.58 67.76
N GLY A 2 -74.29 2.48 68.79
CA GLY A 2 -72.91 2.17 68.93
C GLY A 2 -72.58 0.67 68.82
N GLY A 3 -71.33 0.41 68.65
CA GLY A 3 -70.73 -0.96 68.70
C GLY A 3 -69.21 -0.84 68.78
N LEU A 4 -68.75 -0.84 70.03
CA LEU A 4 -67.36 -1.04 70.40
C LEU A 4 -66.94 -2.47 70.06
N ILE A 5 -65.77 -2.61 69.42
CA ILE A 5 -65.09 -3.88 69.31
C ILE A 5 -63.77 -3.78 70.09
N PRO A 6 -63.43 -4.78 70.97
CA PRO A 6 -62.32 -4.73 71.88
C PRO A 6 -60.98 -5.04 71.20
N GLY A 7 -59.92 -4.53 71.79
CA GLY A 7 -58.55 -4.58 71.34
C GLY A 7 -57.91 -5.95 71.24
N VAL A 8 -56.98 -6.08 70.33
CA VAL A 8 -56.03 -7.20 70.23
C VAL A 8 -54.67 -6.72 70.72
N PRO A 9 -54.09 -7.41 71.73
CA PRO A 9 -52.72 -7.10 72.10
C PRO A 9 -51.71 -7.98 71.35
N GLY A 10 -50.54 -7.44 71.15
CA GLY A 10 -49.43 -8.33 70.94
C GLY A 10 -48.59 -8.00 69.70
N GLY A 11 -47.65 -7.07 69.92
CA GLY A 11 -46.57 -6.89 69.01
C GLY A 11 -45.66 -8.09 68.93
N GLY A 12 -45.66 -8.73 67.78
CA GLY A 12 -44.58 -9.69 67.44
C GLY A 12 -43.54 -8.88 66.61
N VAL A 13 -42.36 -8.72 67.24
CA VAL A 13 -41.18 -8.18 66.51
C VAL A 13 -40.71 -9.27 65.56
N SER A 14 -41.09 -9.13 64.27
CA SER A 14 -40.56 -9.97 63.19
C SER A 14 -39.12 -9.60 62.95
N THR A 15 -38.19 -10.31 63.48
CA THR A 15 -36.77 -10.27 63.11
C THR A 15 -36.65 -10.91 61.76
N ARG A 16 -36.64 -10.04 60.68
CA ARG A 16 -36.19 -10.47 59.35
C ARG A 16 -34.76 -10.99 59.46
N PRO A 17 -34.43 -12.18 58.92
CA PRO A 17 -33.06 -12.66 58.89
C PRO A 17 -32.24 -11.67 58.05
N ALA A 18 -31.08 -11.28 58.55
CA ALA A 18 -30.15 -10.42 57.87
C ALA A 18 -29.78 -11.08 56.51
N VAL A 19 -30.07 -10.38 55.41
CA VAL A 19 -29.61 -10.78 54.09
C VAL A 19 -28.08 -10.74 54.13
N PRO A 20 -27.40 -11.87 53.81
CA PRO A 20 -25.94 -11.88 53.80
C PRO A 20 -25.46 -10.78 52.83
N ALA A 21 -24.47 -10.01 53.27
CA ALA A 21 -23.88 -8.95 52.45
C ALA A 21 -23.40 -9.57 51.13
N ALA A 22 -23.81 -8.97 50.00
CA ALA A 22 -23.35 -9.38 48.68
C ALA A 22 -21.81 -9.37 48.66
N PRO A 23 -21.17 -10.38 48.07
CA PRO A 23 -19.71 -10.38 47.94
C PRO A 23 -19.24 -9.08 47.26
N PRO A 24 -18.09 -8.55 47.69
CA PRO A 24 -17.55 -7.32 47.06
C PRO A 24 -17.47 -7.53 45.54
N ALA A 25 -18.00 -6.55 44.79
CA ALA A 25 -17.94 -6.58 43.34
C ALA A 25 -16.46 -6.76 42.92
N PRO A 26 -16.18 -7.64 41.95
CA PRO A 26 -14.82 -7.79 41.46
C PRO A 26 -14.27 -6.43 41.02
N PRO A 27 -12.97 -6.19 41.20
CA PRO A 27 -12.37 -4.91 40.80
C PRO A 27 -12.75 -4.61 39.35
N ARG A 28 -13.37 -3.46 39.13
CA ARG A 28 -13.74 -3.03 37.76
C ARG A 28 -12.48 -3.02 36.94
N GLN A 29 -12.39 -3.91 35.95
CA GLN A 29 -11.36 -3.81 34.94
C GLN A 29 -11.41 -2.40 34.33
N PRO A 30 -10.25 -1.77 34.08
CA PRO A 30 -10.23 -0.46 33.44
C PRO A 30 -11.06 -0.54 32.16
N ALA A 31 -11.99 0.40 32.01
CA ALA A 31 -12.86 0.42 30.84
C ALA A 31 -11.99 0.44 29.57
N TRP A 32 -12.25 -0.48 28.64
CA TRP A 32 -11.56 -0.50 27.36
C TRP A 32 -11.73 0.85 26.66
N ARG A 33 -10.63 1.40 26.12
CA ARG A 33 -10.62 2.68 25.41
C ARG A 33 -9.88 2.50 24.10
N PRO A 34 -10.47 2.93 22.95
CA PRO A 34 -9.78 2.98 21.68
C PRO A 34 -8.50 3.84 21.77
N ALA A 35 -7.47 3.46 21.01
CA ALA A 35 -6.16 4.09 20.93
C ALA A 35 -5.31 4.09 22.22
N ALA A 36 -5.76 3.45 23.31
CA ALA A 36 -4.98 3.36 24.54
C ALA A 36 -3.66 2.60 24.34
N ALA A 37 -3.67 1.56 23.49
CA ALA A 37 -2.46 0.79 23.16
C ALA A 37 -1.41 1.64 22.43
N LEU A 38 -1.83 2.62 21.63
CA LEU A 38 -0.93 3.49 20.86
C LEU A 38 -0.16 4.47 21.76
N GLN A 39 -0.72 4.87 22.89
CA GLN A 39 -0.05 5.76 23.84
C GLN A 39 1.15 5.10 24.53
N ALA A 40 1.02 3.83 24.86
CA ALA A 40 2.04 3.07 25.58
C ALA A 40 3.11 2.46 24.65
N ALA A 41 2.85 2.43 23.34
CA ALA A 41 3.72 1.74 22.40
C ALA A 41 5.03 2.51 22.17
N ALA A 42 6.15 1.83 22.44
CA ALA A 42 7.47 2.27 22.00
C ALA A 42 7.64 1.97 20.50
N PRO A 43 8.47 2.75 19.77
CA PRO A 43 8.81 2.41 18.38
C PRO A 43 9.50 1.04 18.34
N PRO A 44 9.21 0.22 17.30
CA PRO A 44 9.88 -1.06 17.16
C PRO A 44 11.39 -0.84 17.00
N PRO A 45 12.26 -1.70 17.55
CA PRO A 45 13.70 -1.54 17.53
C PRO A 45 14.30 -1.53 16.12
N SER A 46 13.57 -2.09 15.15
CA SER A 46 13.96 -2.07 13.72
C SER A 46 13.77 -0.72 13.04
N PHE A 47 13.11 0.23 13.69
CA PHE A 47 12.86 1.56 13.13
C PHE A 47 13.86 2.59 13.66
N ALA A 48 15.02 2.67 13.01
CA ALA A 48 15.96 3.78 13.19
C ALA A 48 15.72 4.82 12.10
N LYS A 49 15.27 6.02 12.47
CA LYS A 49 15.21 7.15 11.51
C LYS A 49 16.63 7.53 11.10
N ILE A 50 16.84 7.60 9.78
CA ILE A 50 18.07 8.19 9.24
C ILE A 50 17.94 9.69 9.38
N HIS A 51 18.93 10.32 10.06
CA HIS A 51 19.01 11.75 10.16
C HIS A 51 19.55 12.31 8.83
N PRO A 52 18.78 13.15 8.10
CA PRO A 52 19.21 13.68 6.80
C PRO A 52 20.57 14.38 6.86
N GLU A 53 20.90 14.98 7.99
CA GLU A 53 22.16 15.70 8.23
C GLU A 53 23.39 14.80 8.13
N THR A 54 23.25 13.50 8.45
CA THR A 54 24.34 12.53 8.38
C THR A 54 24.59 11.97 6.99
N VAL A 55 23.71 12.29 6.02
CA VAL A 55 23.78 11.79 4.65
C VAL A 55 24.70 12.68 3.81
N ALA A 56 25.77 12.10 3.28
CA ALA A 56 26.67 12.80 2.38
C ALA A 56 25.99 13.14 1.04
N LEU A 57 26.37 14.28 0.47
CA LEU A 57 25.89 14.68 -0.86
C LEU A 57 26.38 13.69 -1.91
N GLY A 58 25.47 13.22 -2.76
CA GLY A 58 25.78 12.28 -3.83
C GLY A 58 25.89 10.81 -3.41
N ASP A 59 25.72 10.48 -2.13
CA ASP A 59 25.64 9.09 -1.68
C ASP A 59 24.31 8.45 -2.09
N VAL A 60 24.36 7.68 -3.18
CA VAL A 60 23.20 7.00 -3.76
C VAL A 60 22.61 5.96 -2.80
N GLN A 61 23.44 5.27 -2.01
CA GLN A 61 22.94 4.26 -1.06
C GLN A 61 22.16 4.92 0.08
N ALA A 62 22.67 6.02 0.58
CA ALA A 62 21.98 6.80 1.60
C ALA A 62 20.69 7.43 1.06
N LEU A 63 20.65 7.90 -0.20
CA LEU A 63 19.41 8.36 -0.86
C LEU A 63 18.39 7.24 -0.99
N HIS A 64 18.80 6.02 -1.36
CA HIS A 64 17.92 4.86 -1.34
C HIS A 64 17.36 4.56 0.05
N ALA A 65 18.17 4.70 1.08
CA ALA A 65 17.74 4.45 2.45
C ALA A 65 16.72 5.51 2.92
N LEU A 66 16.93 6.80 2.61
CA LEU A 66 15.95 7.86 2.86
C LEU A 66 14.63 7.61 2.12
N ALA A 67 14.71 7.26 0.84
CA ALA A 67 13.54 6.96 0.02
C ALA A 67 12.73 5.77 0.57
N ARG A 68 13.40 4.72 1.06
CA ARG A 68 12.74 3.57 1.71
C ARG A 68 12.00 3.96 3.01
N GLN A 69 12.49 4.95 3.71
CA GLN A 69 11.82 5.49 4.91
C GLN A 69 10.71 6.50 4.57
N GLY A 70 10.51 6.83 3.30
CA GLY A 70 9.54 7.83 2.87
C GLY A 70 9.96 9.27 3.19
N ALA A 71 11.24 9.52 3.47
CA ALA A 71 11.80 10.85 3.74
C ALA A 71 12.03 11.62 2.40
N TRP A 72 10.94 11.89 1.69
CA TRP A 72 10.98 12.41 0.32
C TRP A 72 11.49 13.85 0.25
N ARG A 73 11.21 14.69 1.27
CA ARG A 73 11.72 16.07 1.36
C ARG A 73 13.24 16.07 1.44
N ALA A 74 13.78 15.24 2.34
CA ALA A 74 15.23 15.10 2.50
C ALA A 74 15.88 14.50 1.25
N THR A 75 15.22 13.50 0.62
CA THR A 75 15.69 12.91 -0.64
C THR A 75 15.76 13.97 -1.75
N LEU A 76 14.71 14.80 -1.89
CA LEU A 76 14.67 15.88 -2.87
C LEU A 76 15.77 16.90 -2.64
N GLU A 77 15.91 17.36 -1.39
CA GLU A 77 16.93 18.36 -1.01
C GLU A 77 18.35 17.85 -1.33
N LYS A 78 18.70 16.66 -0.86
CA LYS A 78 20.02 16.07 -1.05
C LYS A 78 20.33 15.78 -2.52
N ALA A 79 19.36 15.23 -3.27
CA ALA A 79 19.53 14.99 -4.71
C ALA A 79 19.70 16.31 -5.48
N THR A 80 18.92 17.34 -5.16
CA THR A 80 19.00 18.66 -5.80
C THR A 80 20.31 19.34 -5.47
N ALA A 81 20.74 19.33 -4.22
CA ALA A 81 22.03 19.92 -3.82
C ALA A 81 23.22 19.23 -4.51
N ALA A 82 23.19 17.88 -4.64
CA ALA A 82 24.23 17.15 -5.36
C ALA A 82 24.25 17.47 -6.88
N LEU A 83 23.09 17.79 -7.47
CA LEU A 83 23.00 18.19 -8.88
C LEU A 83 23.44 19.63 -9.13
N GLN A 84 23.37 20.49 -8.13
CA GLN A 84 23.73 21.91 -8.19
C GLN A 84 25.13 22.22 -7.64
N GLY A 85 25.81 21.25 -7.04
CA GLY A 85 27.12 21.42 -6.44
C GLY A 85 28.17 21.92 -7.43
N PRO A 86 29.32 22.43 -6.95
CA PRO A 86 30.38 22.91 -7.82
C PRO A 86 30.95 21.77 -8.68
N ALA A 87 31.27 22.08 -9.93
CA ALA A 87 31.71 21.09 -10.92
C ALA A 87 33.12 20.54 -10.68
N ASP A 88 33.92 21.15 -9.78
CA ASP A 88 35.39 21.04 -9.83
C ASP A 88 36.10 20.86 -8.48
N VAL A 89 35.46 20.26 -7.50
CA VAL A 89 36.16 19.92 -6.24
C VAL A 89 36.30 18.41 -6.15
N GLY A 90 37.48 17.89 -6.46
CA GLY A 90 37.83 16.49 -6.27
C GLY A 90 37.67 16.08 -4.80
N GLY A 91 36.52 15.52 -4.44
CA GLY A 91 36.16 15.06 -3.11
C GLY A 91 34.73 14.53 -3.06
N ASN A 92 34.36 13.89 -1.95
CA ASN A 92 32.98 13.47 -1.67
C ASN A 92 32.02 14.67 -1.67
N GLY A 93 31.37 14.97 -2.78
CA GLY A 93 30.45 16.08 -2.93
C GLY A 93 30.55 16.83 -4.26
N ALA A 94 31.47 16.46 -5.14
CA ALA A 94 31.56 17.02 -6.48
C ALA A 94 30.31 16.67 -7.31
N ARG A 95 29.80 17.66 -8.06
CA ARG A 95 28.70 17.45 -9.03
C ARG A 95 29.14 16.42 -10.09
N PRO A 96 28.37 15.33 -10.29
CA PRO A 96 28.69 14.39 -11.35
C PRO A 96 28.55 15.04 -12.73
N ALA A 97 29.35 14.60 -13.69
CA ALA A 97 29.29 15.08 -15.07
C ALA A 97 27.86 14.94 -15.62
N THR A 98 27.38 15.97 -16.27
CA THR A 98 26.03 16.00 -16.90
C THR A 98 25.88 14.79 -17.82
N ASN A 99 24.70 14.17 -17.79
CA ASN A 99 24.35 12.96 -18.54
C ASN A 99 25.12 11.69 -18.14
N SER A 100 26.00 11.76 -17.13
CA SER A 100 26.62 10.54 -16.59
C SER A 100 25.61 9.63 -15.87
N PRO A 101 25.90 8.33 -15.71
CA PRO A 101 25.03 7.42 -14.96
C PRO A 101 24.72 7.90 -13.54
N ALA A 102 25.71 8.50 -12.86
CA ALA A 102 25.54 9.06 -11.53
C ALA A 102 24.59 10.28 -11.51
N TRP A 103 24.75 11.17 -12.50
CA TRP A 103 23.88 12.35 -12.66
C TRP A 103 22.43 11.91 -12.95
N LEU A 104 22.24 10.95 -13.85
CA LEU A 104 20.91 10.40 -14.17
C LEU A 104 20.26 9.70 -12.98
N CYS A 105 21.07 9.02 -12.15
CA CYS A 105 20.58 8.43 -10.91
C CYS A 105 20.06 9.50 -9.94
N LEU A 106 20.81 10.59 -9.73
CA LEU A 106 20.37 11.71 -8.89
C LEU A 106 19.11 12.39 -9.47
N LYS A 107 19.03 12.54 -10.78
CA LYS A 107 17.81 13.03 -11.45
C LYS A 107 16.63 12.12 -11.22
N THR A 108 16.84 10.82 -11.21
CA THR A 108 15.77 9.84 -10.86
C THR A 108 15.25 10.08 -9.46
N PHE A 109 16.13 10.22 -8.44
CA PHE A 109 15.71 10.53 -7.08
C PHE A 109 14.96 11.87 -6.99
N GLN A 110 15.43 12.90 -7.69
CA GLN A 110 14.77 14.21 -7.72
C GLN A 110 13.34 14.08 -8.24
N VAL A 111 13.14 13.43 -9.40
CA VAL A 111 11.82 13.30 -10.02
C VAL A 111 10.91 12.40 -9.21
N VAL A 112 11.41 11.26 -8.68
CA VAL A 112 10.64 10.38 -7.78
C VAL A 112 10.17 11.14 -6.54
N ALA A 113 11.06 11.89 -5.90
CA ALA A 113 10.73 12.64 -4.70
C ALA A 113 9.70 13.74 -4.97
N LEU A 114 9.80 14.46 -6.11
CA LEU A 114 8.80 15.43 -6.53
C LEU A 114 7.43 14.77 -6.76
N ALA A 115 7.38 13.64 -7.46
CA ALA A 115 6.15 12.89 -7.71
C ALA A 115 5.51 12.41 -6.38
N LYS A 116 6.32 11.89 -5.46
CA LYS A 116 5.88 11.44 -4.13
C LYS A 116 5.37 12.59 -3.26
N LEU A 117 5.98 13.76 -3.36
CA LEU A 117 5.51 14.98 -2.68
C LEU A 117 4.32 15.64 -3.38
N ARG A 118 3.74 14.98 -4.40
CA ARG A 118 2.60 15.49 -5.19
C ARG A 118 2.90 16.81 -5.95
N ARG A 119 4.18 17.11 -6.17
CA ARG A 119 4.64 18.27 -6.97
C ARG A 119 4.76 17.84 -8.43
N HIS A 120 3.61 17.39 -9.01
CA HIS A 120 3.59 16.73 -10.33
C HIS A 120 4.02 17.66 -11.46
N ALA A 121 3.68 18.97 -11.39
CA ALA A 121 4.11 19.94 -12.40
C ALA A 121 5.64 20.04 -12.44
N GLU A 122 6.29 20.20 -11.29
CA GLU A 122 7.75 20.29 -11.21
C GLU A 122 8.44 18.97 -11.60
N ALA A 123 7.82 17.84 -11.30
CA ALA A 123 8.32 16.55 -11.76
C ALA A 123 8.24 16.41 -13.28
N ALA A 124 7.15 16.90 -13.89
CA ALA A 124 6.98 16.94 -15.34
C ALA A 124 8.01 17.87 -16.01
N ASP A 125 8.22 19.07 -15.46
CA ASP A 125 9.24 20.01 -15.95
C ASP A 125 10.64 19.41 -15.88
N ALA A 126 10.96 18.73 -14.78
CA ALA A 126 12.26 18.06 -14.59
C ALA A 126 12.46 16.90 -15.58
N LEU A 127 11.40 16.17 -15.94
CA LEU A 127 11.44 15.12 -16.97
C LEU A 127 11.53 15.71 -18.38
N ASN A 128 10.72 16.74 -18.68
CA ASN A 128 10.72 17.39 -19.97
C ASN A 128 12.07 18.02 -20.28
N ALA A 129 12.78 18.55 -19.28
CA ALA A 129 14.14 19.07 -19.43
C ALA A 129 15.16 17.99 -19.83
N LEU A 130 14.88 16.71 -19.58
CA LEU A 130 15.72 15.60 -20.06
C LEU A 130 15.49 15.32 -21.57
N GLY A 131 14.34 15.72 -22.11
CA GLY A 131 13.98 15.45 -23.51
C GLY A 131 13.84 13.95 -23.80
N ASP A 132 14.27 13.54 -25.00
CA ASP A 132 14.24 12.14 -25.40
C ASP A 132 15.25 11.32 -24.56
N LEU A 133 14.75 10.37 -23.80
CA LEU A 133 15.57 9.48 -22.95
C LEU A 133 16.37 8.44 -23.75
N ASP A 134 16.16 8.35 -25.07
CA ASP A 134 16.89 7.51 -26.02
C ASP A 134 17.96 8.26 -26.80
N ASP A 135 18.12 9.55 -26.57
CA ASP A 135 19.11 10.37 -27.22
C ASP A 135 20.53 9.83 -27.00
N ALA A 136 21.37 9.89 -28.06
CA ALA A 136 22.74 9.42 -28.01
C ALA A 136 23.60 10.11 -26.93
N ARG A 137 23.23 11.29 -26.46
CA ARG A 137 23.89 11.98 -25.33
C ARG A 137 23.87 11.18 -24.00
N TYR A 138 22.97 10.21 -23.89
CA TYR A 138 22.88 9.31 -22.74
C TYR A 138 23.62 7.98 -22.93
N ASN A 139 24.30 7.76 -24.04
CA ASN A 139 25.12 6.59 -24.29
C ASN A 139 26.48 6.68 -23.58
N THR A 140 26.45 7.00 -22.30
CA THR A 140 27.61 7.25 -21.45
C THR A 140 27.96 6.06 -20.54
N ALA A 141 27.19 4.99 -20.58
CA ALA A 141 27.51 3.75 -19.86
C ALA A 141 28.69 2.99 -20.52
N PRO A 142 29.38 2.12 -19.80
CA PRO A 142 30.46 1.29 -20.34
C PRO A 142 30.02 0.55 -21.61
N GLY A 143 30.83 0.61 -22.67
CA GLY A 143 30.52 0.01 -23.98
C GLY A 143 29.56 0.87 -24.85
N GLY A 144 29.32 2.15 -24.50
CA GLY A 144 28.44 3.03 -25.27
C GLY A 144 26.95 2.70 -25.11
N ALA A 145 26.60 1.95 -24.07
CA ALA A 145 25.19 1.66 -23.77
C ALA A 145 24.46 2.87 -23.18
N CYS A 146 23.14 2.92 -23.35
CA CYS A 146 22.30 3.97 -22.78
C CYS A 146 22.34 3.90 -21.24
N ALA A 147 22.72 5.00 -20.60
CA ALA A 147 22.84 5.15 -19.15
C ALA A 147 21.51 5.50 -18.47
N THR A 148 20.45 5.76 -19.22
CA THR A 148 19.15 6.19 -18.70
C THR A 148 18.55 5.11 -17.81
N PRO A 149 18.32 5.39 -16.49
CA PRO A 149 17.66 4.47 -15.59
C PRO A 149 16.25 4.12 -16.06
N TYR A 150 15.88 2.84 -16.00
CA TYR A 150 14.53 2.39 -16.35
C TYR A 150 13.44 3.11 -15.53
N ALA A 151 13.73 3.48 -14.28
CA ALA A 151 12.82 4.22 -13.43
C ALA A 151 12.39 5.58 -14.02
N LEU A 152 13.27 6.29 -14.72
CA LEU A 152 12.88 7.54 -15.41
C LEU A 152 11.86 7.30 -16.52
N ARG A 153 11.99 6.19 -17.26
CA ARG A 153 11.03 5.81 -18.31
C ARG A 153 9.67 5.42 -17.72
N VAL A 154 9.68 4.73 -16.57
CA VAL A 154 8.44 4.42 -15.82
C VAL A 154 7.77 5.71 -15.36
N LEU A 155 8.53 6.66 -14.81
CA LEU A 155 8.00 7.95 -14.37
C LEU A 155 7.44 8.76 -15.55
N GLN A 156 8.08 8.73 -16.69
CA GLN A 156 7.58 9.39 -17.91
C GLN A 156 6.22 8.81 -18.34
N ALA A 157 6.03 7.49 -18.20
CA ALA A 157 4.77 6.83 -18.52
C ALA A 157 3.68 7.05 -17.46
N GLU A 158 4.04 7.07 -16.17
CA GLU A 158 3.07 7.09 -15.07
C GLU A 158 2.73 8.50 -14.54
N LEU A 159 3.62 9.49 -14.71
CA LEU A 159 3.43 10.82 -14.14
C LEU A 159 2.15 11.52 -14.61
N PRO A 160 1.72 11.42 -15.87
CA PRO A 160 0.43 11.98 -16.30
C PRO A 160 -0.76 11.38 -15.56
N ASN A 161 -0.68 10.09 -15.22
CA ASN A 161 -1.72 9.37 -14.48
C ASN A 161 -1.79 9.84 -13.03
N LEU A 162 -0.61 9.99 -12.39
CA LEU A 162 -0.51 10.48 -11.01
C LEU A 162 -1.03 11.92 -10.88
N ALA A 163 -0.74 12.78 -11.85
CA ALA A 163 -1.26 14.14 -11.88
C ALA A 163 -2.79 14.16 -12.05
N ALA A 164 -3.34 13.31 -12.91
CA ALA A 164 -4.79 13.21 -13.13
C ALA A 164 -5.54 12.66 -11.89
N GLU A 165 -4.92 11.76 -11.12
CA GLU A 165 -5.47 11.25 -9.86
C GLU A 165 -5.55 12.34 -8.77
N GLU A 166 -4.59 13.25 -8.72
CA GLU A 166 -4.59 14.39 -7.78
C GLU A 166 -5.73 15.35 -8.12
N ASP A 167 -5.90 15.70 -9.39
CA ASP A 167 -6.98 16.57 -9.87
C ASP A 167 -8.37 16.01 -9.54
N THR A 168 -8.51 14.66 -9.45
CA THR A 168 -9.79 14.00 -9.13
C THR A 168 -10.06 13.84 -7.63
N ARG A 169 -9.09 14.12 -6.77
CA ARG A 169 -9.25 14.03 -5.31
C ARG A 169 -9.86 15.29 -4.66
N GLY A 170 -10.00 16.39 -5.39
CA GLY A 170 -10.72 17.58 -4.95
C GLY A 170 -12.23 17.34 -4.87
N ASP A 171 -12.91 17.88 -3.84
CA ASP A 171 -14.37 17.70 -3.65
C ASP A 171 -15.21 18.20 -4.84
N ASP A 172 -14.68 19.11 -5.66
CA ASP A 172 -15.33 19.66 -6.85
C ASP A 172 -15.14 18.81 -8.12
N ALA A 173 -14.25 17.83 -8.11
CA ALA A 173 -13.85 17.06 -9.30
C ALA A 173 -14.91 16.03 -9.74
N ARG A 174 -15.90 15.71 -8.90
CA ARG A 174 -17.02 14.82 -9.26
C ARG A 174 -17.99 15.46 -10.26
N ALA A 175 -18.04 16.78 -10.28
CA ALA A 175 -18.86 17.58 -11.20
C ALA A 175 -18.18 17.84 -12.56
N ALA A 176 -16.86 17.74 -12.66
CA ALA A 176 -16.07 18.08 -13.83
C ALA A 176 -15.78 16.89 -14.78
N ARG A 177 -16.46 15.75 -14.64
CA ARG A 177 -16.42 14.67 -15.63
C ARG A 177 -17.18 15.11 -16.89
N GLY A 178 -16.58 16.03 -17.62
CA GLY A 178 -16.94 16.25 -19.03
C GLY A 178 -16.65 15.00 -19.85
N PRO A 179 -17.30 14.86 -21.03
CA PRO A 179 -17.12 13.70 -21.89
C PRO A 179 -15.64 13.53 -22.21
N ALA A 180 -15.17 12.29 -22.21
CA ALA A 180 -13.80 11.88 -22.49
C ALA A 180 -13.35 12.33 -23.88
N GLY A 181 -12.98 13.61 -24.01
CA GLY A 181 -12.42 14.21 -25.18
C GLY A 181 -10.92 14.27 -25.07
N SER A 182 -10.23 13.42 -25.84
CA SER A 182 -8.82 13.62 -26.26
C SER A 182 -7.74 13.74 -25.15
N ARG A 183 -7.81 12.93 -24.10
CA ARG A 183 -6.60 12.56 -23.36
C ARG A 183 -6.04 11.30 -24.01
N ALA A 184 -4.74 11.30 -24.39
CA ALA A 184 -4.05 10.05 -24.67
C ALA A 184 -4.38 9.08 -23.53
N SER A 185 -4.86 7.86 -23.85
CA SER A 185 -5.24 6.90 -22.84
C SER A 185 -4.08 6.70 -21.88
N SER A 186 -4.36 6.68 -20.58
CA SER A 186 -3.32 6.52 -19.58
C SER A 186 -2.56 5.19 -19.72
N SER A 187 -3.15 4.25 -20.44
CA SER A 187 -2.54 2.97 -20.83
C SER A 187 -1.54 3.07 -21.96
N ASP A 188 -1.68 4.04 -22.90
CA ASP A 188 -0.85 4.14 -24.11
C ASP A 188 0.63 4.29 -23.78
N ALA A 189 0.98 5.16 -22.85
CA ALA A 189 2.36 5.35 -22.42
C ALA A 189 2.99 4.07 -21.83
N SER A 190 2.20 3.27 -21.13
CA SER A 190 2.64 1.98 -20.59
C SER A 190 2.83 0.94 -21.71
N TYR A 191 2.02 0.98 -22.77
CA TYR A 191 2.21 0.14 -23.96
C TYR A 191 3.47 0.52 -24.74
N VAL A 192 3.73 1.81 -24.94
CA VAL A 192 4.97 2.30 -25.57
C VAL A 192 6.19 1.83 -24.77
N LEU A 193 6.14 1.91 -23.44
CA LEU A 193 7.21 1.40 -22.58
C LEU A 193 7.39 -0.11 -22.70
N ALA A 194 6.30 -0.86 -22.80
CA ALA A 194 6.34 -2.31 -23.00
C ALA A 194 6.94 -2.70 -24.35
N GLU A 195 6.58 -2.01 -25.45
CA GLU A 195 7.16 -2.18 -26.78
C GLU A 195 8.66 -1.89 -26.79
N ARG A 196 9.08 -0.84 -26.10
CA ARG A 196 10.51 -0.55 -25.91
C ARG A 196 11.22 -1.72 -25.20
N CYS A 197 10.62 -2.28 -24.16
CA CYS A 197 11.18 -3.44 -23.46
C CYS A 197 11.28 -4.67 -24.38
N GLU A 198 10.33 -4.89 -25.30
CA GLU A 198 10.37 -5.98 -26.28
C GLU A 198 11.53 -5.78 -27.27
N THR A 199 11.76 -4.57 -27.75
CA THR A 199 12.88 -4.24 -28.64
C THR A 199 14.24 -4.55 -27.99
N GLU A 200 14.42 -4.12 -26.74
CA GLU A 200 15.64 -4.44 -25.97
C GLU A 200 15.77 -5.94 -25.71
N LEU A 201 14.65 -6.61 -25.40
CA LEU A 201 14.63 -8.05 -25.19
C LEU A 201 15.05 -8.83 -26.44
N ALA A 202 14.58 -8.42 -27.62
CA ALA A 202 14.96 -9.03 -28.89
C ALA A 202 16.47 -8.88 -29.16
N THR A 203 17.01 -7.68 -28.94
CA THR A 203 18.43 -7.39 -29.10
C THR A 203 19.31 -8.22 -28.16
N LEU A 204 18.93 -8.32 -26.90
CA LEU A 204 19.69 -9.09 -25.89
C LEU A 204 19.59 -10.60 -26.12
N SER A 205 18.43 -11.07 -26.58
CA SER A 205 18.23 -12.48 -26.93
C SER A 205 19.12 -12.87 -28.12
N ALA A 206 19.24 -12.00 -29.12
CA ALA A 206 20.15 -12.22 -30.24
C ALA A 206 21.62 -12.25 -29.84
N ARG A 207 21.99 -11.54 -28.75
CA ARG A 207 23.36 -11.56 -28.16
C ARG A 207 23.58 -12.72 -27.21
N GLY A 208 22.57 -13.52 -26.87
CA GLY A 208 22.67 -14.64 -25.93
C GLY A 208 22.78 -14.23 -24.47
N ASP A 209 22.51 -12.96 -24.08
CA ASP A 209 22.55 -12.50 -22.70
C ASP A 209 21.26 -12.90 -21.97
N ALA A 210 21.30 -14.10 -21.38
CA ALA A 210 20.16 -14.65 -20.64
C ALA A 210 19.82 -13.88 -19.36
N HIS A 211 20.81 -13.25 -18.71
CA HIS A 211 20.57 -12.49 -17.47
C HIS A 211 19.87 -11.17 -17.76
N ALA A 212 20.40 -10.38 -18.67
CA ALA A 212 19.77 -9.14 -19.09
C ALA A 212 18.40 -9.40 -19.72
N SER A 213 18.24 -10.45 -20.53
CA SER A 213 16.95 -10.85 -21.10
C SER A 213 15.89 -11.15 -20.03
N ARG A 214 16.26 -11.81 -18.91
CA ARG A 214 15.33 -12.01 -17.78
C ARG A 214 14.90 -10.69 -17.15
N THR A 215 15.83 -9.76 -16.97
CA THR A 215 15.56 -8.45 -16.40
C THR A 215 14.60 -7.64 -17.28
N TRP A 216 14.85 -7.59 -18.58
CA TRP A 216 14.00 -6.84 -19.50
C TRP A 216 12.62 -7.49 -19.70
N ARG A 217 12.54 -8.81 -19.61
CA ARG A 217 11.23 -9.52 -19.58
C ARG A 217 10.40 -9.09 -18.37
N ARG A 218 11.01 -9.01 -17.17
CA ARG A 218 10.33 -8.52 -15.97
C ARG A 218 9.89 -7.05 -16.11
N ARG A 219 10.72 -6.20 -16.73
CA ARG A 219 10.39 -4.80 -17.00
C ARG A 219 9.22 -4.66 -17.94
N ARG A 220 9.20 -5.44 -19.03
CA ARG A 220 8.06 -5.50 -19.95
C ARG A 220 6.78 -5.93 -19.23
N ASP A 221 6.84 -7.01 -18.46
CA ASP A 221 5.69 -7.51 -17.71
C ASP A 221 5.19 -6.45 -16.72
N ALA A 222 6.08 -5.74 -16.03
CA ALA A 222 5.74 -4.64 -15.14
C ALA A 222 5.04 -3.48 -15.91
N ALA A 223 5.54 -3.08 -17.07
CA ALA A 223 4.89 -2.07 -17.89
C ALA A 223 3.48 -2.49 -18.34
N LEU A 224 3.29 -3.76 -18.69
CA LEU A 224 1.97 -4.29 -19.04
C LEU A 224 1.02 -4.38 -17.82
N HIS A 225 1.54 -4.65 -16.63
CA HIS A 225 0.76 -4.54 -15.40
C HIS A 225 0.33 -3.09 -15.12
N SER A 226 1.19 -2.10 -15.39
CA SER A 226 0.81 -0.69 -15.31
C SER A 226 -0.31 -0.35 -16.29
N ALA A 227 -0.28 -0.88 -17.52
CA ALA A 227 -1.36 -0.73 -18.49
C ALA A 227 -2.67 -1.37 -18.00
N VAL A 228 -2.61 -2.57 -17.39
CA VAL A 228 -3.78 -3.20 -16.75
C VAL A 228 -4.37 -2.32 -15.66
N ASN A 229 -3.53 -1.77 -14.78
CA ASN A 229 -3.98 -0.87 -13.73
C ASN A 229 -4.61 0.42 -14.30
N ALA A 230 -4.08 0.94 -15.42
CA ALA A 230 -4.65 2.07 -16.11
C ALA A 230 -6.06 1.75 -16.63
N HIS A 231 -6.24 0.63 -17.33
CA HIS A 231 -7.56 0.17 -17.78
C HIS A 231 -8.55 -0.01 -16.62
N VAL A 232 -8.11 -0.59 -15.49
CA VAL A 232 -8.97 -0.72 -14.30
C VAL A 232 -9.39 0.65 -13.76
N ARG A 233 -8.50 1.64 -13.73
CA ARG A 233 -8.82 3.01 -13.30
C ARG A 233 -9.80 3.71 -14.26
N GLU A 234 -9.65 3.48 -15.55
CA GLU A 234 -10.53 4.00 -16.60
C GLU A 234 -11.90 3.30 -16.64
N GLY A 235 -12.03 2.16 -15.93
CA GLY A 235 -13.24 1.34 -15.95
C GLY A 235 -13.34 0.41 -17.16
N ASP A 236 -12.26 0.29 -17.95
CA ASP A 236 -12.18 -0.64 -19.07
C ASP A 236 -11.70 -2.03 -18.61
N PHE A 237 -12.58 -2.70 -17.87
CA PHE A 237 -12.28 -4.00 -17.27
C PHE A 237 -12.09 -5.11 -18.31
N LEU A 238 -12.74 -4.99 -19.48
CA LEU A 238 -12.59 -5.97 -20.55
C LEU A 238 -11.20 -5.90 -21.17
N ALA A 239 -10.69 -4.71 -21.44
CA ALA A 239 -9.31 -4.53 -21.90
C ALA A 239 -8.30 -5.01 -20.85
N ALA A 240 -8.55 -4.75 -19.56
CA ALA A 240 -7.72 -5.25 -18.46
C ALA A 240 -7.66 -6.78 -18.46
N LEU A 241 -8.80 -7.46 -18.55
CA LEU A 241 -8.88 -8.93 -18.61
C LEU A 241 -8.22 -9.50 -19.87
N ALA A 242 -8.46 -8.90 -21.04
CA ALA A 242 -7.82 -9.32 -22.28
C ALA A 242 -6.29 -9.23 -22.20
N ARG A 243 -5.76 -8.20 -21.53
CA ARG A 243 -4.32 -8.05 -21.31
C ARG A 243 -3.76 -9.07 -20.32
N LEU A 244 -4.48 -9.36 -19.24
CA LEU A 244 -4.10 -10.38 -18.27
C LEU A 244 -4.11 -11.79 -18.90
N ASP A 245 -5.11 -12.12 -19.72
CA ASP A 245 -5.16 -13.35 -20.47
C ASP A 245 -3.97 -13.49 -21.45
N TRP A 246 -3.64 -12.41 -22.15
CA TRP A 246 -2.47 -12.37 -23.03
C TRP A 246 -1.15 -12.61 -22.26
N LEU A 247 -1.00 -12.02 -21.06
CA LEU A 247 0.15 -12.25 -20.18
C LEU A 247 0.19 -13.71 -19.69
N ALA A 248 -0.95 -14.28 -19.32
CA ALA A 248 -1.06 -15.65 -18.84
C ALA A 248 -0.65 -16.66 -19.91
N ARG A 249 -1.11 -16.48 -21.16
CA ARG A 249 -0.78 -17.37 -22.30
C ARG A 249 0.71 -17.36 -22.67
N ARG A 250 1.47 -16.36 -22.25
CA ARG A 250 2.93 -16.29 -22.45
C ARG A 250 3.72 -17.06 -21.40
N ARG A 251 3.06 -17.57 -20.39
CA ARG A 251 3.66 -18.47 -19.39
C ARG A 251 3.50 -19.92 -19.83
N PRO A 252 4.44 -20.80 -19.45
CA PRO A 252 4.27 -22.22 -19.68
C PRO A 252 2.97 -22.72 -19.03
N ALA A 253 2.21 -23.56 -19.72
CA ALA A 253 0.93 -24.07 -19.21
C ALA A 253 1.07 -24.87 -17.91
N ASP A 254 2.22 -25.51 -17.72
CA ASP A 254 2.58 -26.23 -16.49
C ASP A 254 3.06 -25.34 -15.35
N ALA A 255 3.36 -24.05 -15.61
CA ALA A 255 3.84 -23.08 -14.64
C ALA A 255 3.16 -21.71 -14.81
N PRO A 256 1.82 -21.64 -14.63
CA PRO A 256 1.10 -20.37 -14.69
C PRO A 256 1.58 -19.42 -13.59
N ASP A 257 1.48 -18.14 -13.86
CA ASP A 257 1.87 -17.10 -12.91
C ASP A 257 0.72 -16.80 -11.93
N PRO A 258 0.84 -17.14 -10.65
CA PRO A 258 -0.23 -16.94 -9.67
C PRO A 258 -0.60 -15.46 -9.51
N THR A 259 0.35 -14.53 -9.73
CA THR A 259 0.10 -13.09 -9.60
C THR A 259 -0.84 -12.59 -10.69
N ILE A 260 -0.68 -13.06 -11.92
CA ILE A 260 -1.56 -12.71 -13.05
C ILE A 260 -2.98 -13.24 -12.78
N LEU A 261 -3.09 -14.48 -12.32
CA LEU A 261 -4.37 -15.12 -12.00
C LEU A 261 -5.08 -14.41 -10.84
N SER A 262 -4.36 -14.07 -9.77
CA SER A 262 -4.87 -13.27 -8.65
C SER A 262 -5.42 -11.93 -9.12
N LEU A 263 -4.68 -11.23 -9.99
CA LEU A 263 -5.11 -9.93 -10.52
C LEU A 263 -6.36 -10.05 -11.40
N ALA A 264 -6.43 -11.09 -12.25
CA ALA A 264 -7.62 -11.37 -13.07
C ALA A 264 -8.86 -11.64 -12.19
N GLY A 265 -8.72 -12.46 -11.15
CA GLY A 265 -9.80 -12.72 -10.19
C GLY A 265 -10.32 -11.45 -9.51
N ARG A 266 -9.44 -10.52 -9.18
CA ARG A 266 -9.86 -9.21 -8.62
C ARG A 266 -10.62 -8.35 -9.62
N VAL A 267 -10.22 -8.36 -10.89
CA VAL A 267 -10.96 -7.63 -11.95
C VAL A 267 -12.34 -8.27 -12.14
N HIS A 268 -12.46 -9.60 -12.12
CA HIS A 268 -13.76 -10.29 -12.14
C HIS A 268 -14.64 -9.88 -10.94
N LEU A 269 -14.08 -9.77 -9.73
CA LEU A 269 -14.85 -9.28 -8.57
C LEU A 269 -15.35 -7.85 -8.75
N ILE A 270 -14.56 -6.95 -9.36
CA ILE A 270 -14.99 -5.58 -9.65
C ILE A 270 -16.17 -5.57 -10.64
N LEU A 271 -16.16 -6.49 -11.62
CA LEU A 271 -17.28 -6.71 -12.55
C LEU A 271 -18.50 -7.37 -11.91
N GLY A 272 -18.39 -7.88 -10.68
CA GLY A 272 -19.44 -8.68 -10.03
C GLY A 272 -19.47 -10.14 -10.47
N ASP A 273 -18.53 -10.59 -11.29
CA ASP A 273 -18.38 -11.98 -11.74
C ASP A 273 -17.66 -12.80 -10.66
N VAL A 274 -18.43 -13.26 -9.68
CA VAL A 274 -17.94 -14.04 -8.55
C VAL A 274 -17.43 -15.43 -8.99
N GLU A 275 -18.07 -16.05 -10.01
CA GLU A 275 -17.67 -17.37 -10.52
C GLU A 275 -16.33 -17.28 -11.25
N GLY A 276 -16.17 -16.31 -12.13
CA GLY A 276 -14.90 -16.05 -12.81
C GLY A 276 -13.77 -15.75 -11.84
N ALA A 277 -14.04 -14.98 -10.79
CA ALA A 277 -13.09 -14.71 -9.74
C ALA A 277 -12.68 -15.99 -8.98
N GLU A 278 -13.65 -16.83 -8.63
CA GLU A 278 -13.39 -18.11 -7.94
C GLU A 278 -12.50 -19.03 -8.77
N MET A 279 -12.77 -19.17 -10.07
CA MET A 279 -11.93 -19.94 -10.98
C MET A 279 -10.50 -19.41 -11.05
N CYS A 280 -10.33 -18.09 -11.15
CA CYS A 280 -9.02 -17.45 -11.20
C CYS A 280 -8.24 -17.66 -9.90
N PHE A 281 -8.87 -17.48 -8.73
CA PHE A 281 -8.22 -17.65 -7.43
C PHE A 281 -7.89 -19.12 -7.13
N ALA A 282 -8.77 -20.05 -7.52
CA ALA A 282 -8.48 -21.50 -7.43
C ALA A 282 -7.26 -21.87 -8.29
N ALA A 283 -7.22 -21.42 -9.54
CA ALA A 283 -6.07 -21.64 -10.42
C ALA A 283 -4.78 -21.01 -9.89
N SER A 284 -4.86 -19.84 -9.24
CA SER A 284 -3.72 -19.21 -8.56
C SER A 284 -3.19 -20.08 -7.42
N SER A 285 -4.07 -20.56 -6.54
CA SER A 285 -3.70 -21.43 -5.43
C SER A 285 -3.09 -22.74 -5.89
N GLU A 286 -3.69 -23.39 -6.89
CA GLU A 286 -3.15 -24.61 -7.49
C GLU A 286 -1.77 -24.39 -8.15
N ALA A 287 -1.52 -23.21 -8.73
CA ALA A 287 -0.21 -22.89 -9.30
C ALA A 287 0.86 -22.82 -8.20
N VAL A 288 0.50 -22.21 -7.05
CA VAL A 288 1.39 -22.12 -5.87
C VAL A 288 1.66 -23.51 -5.29
N GLU A 289 0.62 -24.34 -5.11
CA GLU A 289 0.75 -25.71 -4.59
C GLU A 289 1.60 -26.58 -5.51
N ARG A 290 1.37 -26.50 -6.83
CA ARG A 290 2.19 -27.22 -7.83
C ARG A 290 3.66 -26.76 -7.82
N ALA A 291 3.91 -25.48 -7.63
CA ALA A 291 5.28 -24.97 -7.49
C ALA A 291 5.97 -25.52 -6.22
N ALA A 292 5.25 -25.51 -5.08
CA ALA A 292 5.74 -26.08 -3.83
C ALA A 292 6.02 -27.60 -3.95
N ALA A 293 5.12 -28.36 -4.57
CA ALA A 293 5.27 -29.79 -4.78
C ALA A 293 6.49 -30.15 -5.66
N ARG A 294 6.92 -29.23 -6.54
CA ARG A 294 8.14 -29.37 -7.34
C ARG A 294 9.42 -28.91 -6.61
N GLY A 295 9.30 -28.55 -5.33
CA GLY A 295 10.43 -28.04 -4.55
C GLY A 295 10.86 -26.61 -4.93
N ALA A 296 10.05 -25.90 -5.71
CA ALA A 296 10.33 -24.51 -6.00
C ALA A 296 10.06 -23.65 -4.73
N PRO A 297 10.95 -22.71 -4.39
CA PRO A 297 10.73 -21.83 -3.24
C PRO A 297 9.51 -20.95 -3.52
N VAL A 298 8.46 -21.10 -2.71
CA VAL A 298 7.30 -20.20 -2.72
C VAL A 298 7.59 -19.07 -1.77
N ALA A 299 7.60 -17.85 -2.27
CA ALA A 299 7.79 -16.68 -1.43
C ALA A 299 6.58 -16.47 -0.50
N ALA A 300 6.84 -16.06 0.75
CA ALA A 300 5.80 -15.91 1.77
C ALA A 300 4.69 -14.93 1.37
N ASP A 301 5.03 -13.90 0.59
CA ASP A 301 4.08 -12.92 0.05
C ASP A 301 3.11 -13.55 -0.97
N VAL A 302 3.54 -14.56 -1.73
CA VAL A 302 2.69 -15.29 -2.68
C VAL A 302 1.68 -16.16 -1.93
N SER A 303 2.11 -16.86 -0.89
CA SER A 303 1.22 -17.65 -0.04
C SER A 303 0.19 -16.78 0.68
N ALA A 304 0.64 -15.67 1.30
CA ALA A 304 -0.24 -14.70 1.94
C ALA A 304 -1.27 -14.11 0.94
N ARG A 305 -0.89 -13.98 -0.34
CA ARG A 305 -1.77 -13.52 -1.41
C ARG A 305 -2.93 -14.48 -1.66
N CYS A 306 -2.71 -15.79 -1.65
CA CYS A 306 -3.77 -16.77 -1.84
C CYS A 306 -4.82 -16.68 -0.73
N ASP A 307 -4.40 -16.53 0.53
CA ASP A 307 -5.33 -16.32 1.65
C ASP A 307 -6.04 -14.95 1.57
N LEU A 308 -5.35 -13.91 1.11
CA LEU A 308 -5.96 -12.60 0.88
C LEU A 308 -7.05 -12.66 -0.20
N ASP A 309 -6.79 -13.35 -1.31
CA ASP A 309 -7.73 -13.54 -2.42
C ASP A 309 -8.93 -14.40 -1.99
N ALA A 310 -8.70 -15.49 -1.24
CA ALA A 310 -9.76 -16.32 -0.67
C ALA A 310 -10.63 -15.53 0.33
N GLY A 311 -10.02 -14.66 1.14
CA GLY A 311 -10.73 -13.76 2.04
C GLY A 311 -11.58 -12.74 1.27
N THR A 312 -11.06 -12.18 0.18
CA THR A 312 -11.78 -11.21 -0.65
C THR A 312 -12.97 -11.87 -1.36
N LEU A 313 -12.81 -13.11 -1.85
CA LEU A 313 -13.89 -13.90 -2.42
C LEU A 313 -14.97 -14.22 -1.38
N ALA A 314 -14.58 -14.59 -0.15
CA ALA A 314 -15.51 -14.83 0.95
C ALA A 314 -16.32 -13.56 1.29
N MET A 315 -15.69 -12.36 1.28
CA MET A 315 -16.38 -11.08 1.41
C MET A 315 -17.44 -10.88 0.33
N ALA A 316 -17.11 -11.16 -0.94
CA ALA A 316 -18.03 -11.06 -2.06
C ALA A 316 -19.21 -12.03 -1.93
N LYS A 317 -18.98 -13.23 -1.39
CA LYS A 317 -19.99 -14.24 -1.08
C LYS A 317 -20.76 -13.94 0.23
N LYS A 318 -20.45 -12.85 0.94
CA LYS A 318 -21.02 -12.46 2.24
C LYS A 318 -20.71 -13.45 3.39
N ASP A 319 -19.72 -14.32 3.23
CA ASP A 319 -19.17 -15.14 4.31
C ASP A 319 -18.12 -14.32 5.09
N TYR A 320 -18.59 -13.37 5.88
CA TYR A 320 -17.72 -12.44 6.62
C TYR A 320 -16.87 -13.15 7.69
N ALA A 321 -17.40 -14.23 8.29
CA ALA A 321 -16.66 -15.01 9.27
C ALA A 321 -15.53 -15.81 8.59
N GLY A 322 -15.79 -16.41 7.42
CA GLY A 322 -14.78 -17.05 6.58
C GLY A 322 -13.73 -16.07 6.11
N ALA A 323 -14.17 -14.90 5.62
CA ALA A 323 -13.29 -13.83 5.19
C ALA A 323 -12.32 -13.39 6.31
N ARG A 324 -12.84 -13.16 7.52
CA ARG A 324 -12.03 -12.80 8.69
C ARG A 324 -10.94 -13.84 8.98
N ARG A 325 -11.28 -15.14 8.97
CA ARG A 325 -10.31 -16.22 9.18
C ARG A 325 -9.20 -16.22 8.12
N ARG A 326 -9.56 -16.05 6.84
CA ARG A 326 -8.61 -16.00 5.73
C ARG A 326 -7.71 -14.78 5.80
N PHE A 327 -8.26 -13.60 6.07
CA PHE A 327 -7.45 -12.39 6.24
C PHE A 327 -6.53 -12.46 7.45
N ALA A 328 -6.95 -13.11 8.55
CA ALA A 328 -6.07 -13.33 9.70
C ALA A 328 -4.89 -14.26 9.35
N ALA A 329 -5.13 -15.33 8.58
CA ALA A 329 -4.07 -16.20 8.08
C ALA A 329 -3.11 -15.45 7.15
N ALA A 330 -3.65 -14.66 6.20
CA ALA A 330 -2.86 -13.80 5.32
C ALA A 330 -2.01 -12.80 6.13
N ALA A 331 -2.57 -12.16 7.16
CA ALA A 331 -1.85 -11.20 8.00
C ALA A 331 -0.72 -11.84 8.81
N ALA A 332 -0.89 -13.10 9.24
CA ALA A 332 0.15 -13.85 9.94
C ALA A 332 1.31 -14.26 9.02
N ALA A 333 1.02 -14.59 7.76
CA ALA A 333 2.01 -14.98 6.75
C ALA A 333 2.66 -13.79 6.03
N ALA A 334 1.99 -12.62 6.02
CA ALA A 334 2.43 -11.43 5.29
C ALA A 334 3.74 -10.86 5.86
N PRO A 335 4.62 -10.31 4.98
CA PRO A 335 5.83 -9.63 5.43
C PRO A 335 5.51 -8.40 6.29
N ALA A 336 6.47 -7.98 7.11
CA ALA A 336 6.32 -6.82 8.00
C ALA A 336 6.03 -5.50 7.24
N SER A 337 6.32 -5.45 5.95
CA SER A 337 6.04 -4.32 5.07
C SER A 337 4.61 -4.29 4.53
N ASP A 338 3.76 -5.28 4.84
CA ASP A 338 2.38 -5.37 4.35
C ASP A 338 1.37 -5.29 5.50
N ALA A 339 0.42 -4.36 5.39
CA ALA A 339 -0.66 -4.15 6.36
C ALA A 339 -2.06 -4.43 5.76
N VAL A 340 -2.15 -4.77 4.46
CA VAL A 340 -3.43 -4.90 3.74
C VAL A 340 -4.29 -6.00 4.35
N ALA A 341 -3.71 -7.16 4.65
CA ALA A 341 -4.44 -8.29 5.23
C ALA A 341 -5.00 -7.96 6.63
N ALA A 342 -4.22 -7.27 7.47
CA ALA A 342 -4.67 -6.82 8.79
C ALA A 342 -5.83 -5.81 8.68
N ASN A 343 -5.74 -4.86 7.75
CA ASN A 343 -6.82 -3.92 7.47
C ASN A 343 -8.10 -4.64 7.02
N ASN A 344 -7.98 -5.59 6.10
CA ASN A 344 -9.14 -6.34 5.59
C ASN A 344 -9.73 -7.26 6.67
N CYS A 345 -8.89 -7.84 7.56
CA CYS A 345 -9.33 -8.60 8.72
C CYS A 345 -10.18 -7.74 9.67
N ALA A 346 -9.73 -6.52 9.96
CA ALA A 346 -10.48 -5.57 10.77
C ALA A 346 -11.79 -5.16 10.10
N ALA A 347 -11.79 -4.89 8.79
CA ALA A 347 -13.01 -4.61 8.06
C ALA A 347 -14.01 -5.77 8.13
N ALA A 348 -13.56 -7.03 7.93
CA ALA A 348 -14.42 -8.21 8.06
C ALA A 348 -14.98 -8.38 9.49
N ALA A 349 -14.21 -8.00 10.53
CA ALA A 349 -14.68 -8.04 11.90
C ALA A 349 -15.84 -7.07 12.15
N VAL A 350 -15.84 -5.90 11.54
CA VAL A 350 -16.98 -4.96 11.61
C VAL A 350 -18.25 -5.60 11.04
N TYR A 351 -18.15 -6.30 9.91
CA TYR A 351 -19.30 -7.02 9.31
C TYR A 351 -19.81 -8.19 10.17
N THR A 352 -19.00 -8.70 11.09
CA THR A 352 -19.42 -9.69 12.08
C THR A 352 -19.84 -9.06 13.42
N CYS A 353 -20.09 -7.75 13.45
CA CYS A 353 -20.48 -6.98 14.64
C CYS A 353 -19.42 -6.99 15.76
N ASP A 354 -18.18 -7.29 15.46
CA ASP A 354 -17.06 -7.25 16.41
C ASP A 354 -16.21 -5.98 16.22
N LEU A 355 -16.81 -4.82 16.50
CA LEU A 355 -16.13 -3.53 16.34
C LEU A 355 -14.90 -3.41 17.26
N ARG A 356 -14.98 -3.95 18.46
CA ARG A 356 -13.85 -3.95 19.39
C ARG A 356 -12.67 -4.76 18.85
N GLY A 357 -12.90 -6.00 18.41
CA GLY A 357 -11.87 -6.83 17.81
C GLY A 357 -11.31 -6.24 16.51
N ALA A 358 -12.13 -5.52 15.74
CA ALA A 358 -11.66 -4.77 14.55
C ALA A 358 -10.64 -3.69 14.93
N ILE A 359 -10.94 -2.88 15.95
CA ILE A 359 -10.04 -1.82 16.44
C ILE A 359 -8.75 -2.44 17.01
N GLU A 360 -8.86 -3.45 17.86
CA GLU A 360 -7.71 -4.14 18.44
C GLU A 360 -6.79 -4.73 17.36
N THR A 361 -7.37 -5.25 16.27
CA THR A 361 -6.60 -5.77 15.11
C THR A 361 -5.80 -4.66 14.42
N LEU A 362 -6.41 -3.49 14.17
CA LEU A 362 -5.71 -2.36 13.55
C LEU A 362 -4.68 -1.73 14.48
N GLU A 363 -5.00 -1.58 15.76
CA GLU A 363 -4.06 -1.05 16.76
C GLU A 363 -2.85 -1.98 16.95
N HIS A 364 -3.07 -3.29 16.95
CA HIS A 364 -1.99 -4.27 16.96
C HIS A 364 -1.11 -4.14 15.71
N ALA A 365 -1.72 -4.00 14.52
CA ALA A 365 -0.97 -3.79 13.28
C ALA A 365 -0.19 -2.45 13.30
N LEU A 366 -0.77 -1.37 13.84
CA LEU A 366 -0.09 -0.08 14.04
C LEU A 366 1.15 -0.22 14.92
N VAL A 367 1.05 -0.95 16.03
CA VAL A 367 2.17 -1.16 16.95
C VAL A 367 3.26 -2.06 16.36
N THR A 368 2.87 -3.14 15.69
CA THR A 368 3.83 -4.15 15.18
C THR A 368 4.41 -3.79 13.82
N ARG A 369 3.67 -3.05 12.98
CA ARG A 369 4.01 -2.70 11.59
C ARG A 369 3.74 -1.21 11.29
N PRO A 370 4.24 -0.28 12.11
CA PRO A 370 3.83 1.13 12.08
C PRO A 370 4.05 1.79 10.71
N VAL A 371 5.18 1.51 10.05
CA VAL A 371 5.49 2.07 8.73
C VAL A 371 4.54 1.57 7.67
N ALA A 372 4.25 0.26 7.63
CA ALA A 372 3.35 -0.33 6.64
C ALA A 372 1.92 0.19 6.79
N VAL A 373 1.44 0.34 8.03
CA VAL A 373 0.10 0.90 8.28
C VAL A 373 0.05 2.39 7.99
N ALA A 374 1.10 3.15 8.32
CA ALA A 374 1.19 4.59 8.00
C ALA A 374 1.20 4.87 6.49
N GLN A 375 1.69 3.94 5.68
CA GLN A 375 1.66 4.02 4.22
C GLN A 375 0.33 3.57 3.60
N LEU A 376 -0.56 2.94 4.37
CA LEU A 376 -1.84 2.42 3.92
C LEU A 376 -2.98 3.37 4.33
N GLU A 377 -3.30 4.34 3.48
CA GLU A 377 -4.35 5.35 3.73
C GLU A 377 -5.69 4.74 4.13
N SER A 378 -6.07 3.60 3.53
CA SER A 378 -7.32 2.90 3.85
C SER A 378 -7.35 2.39 5.31
N ALA A 379 -6.22 1.93 5.85
CA ALA A 379 -6.15 1.48 7.24
C ALA A 379 -6.32 2.64 8.23
N LEU A 380 -5.70 3.79 7.94
CA LEU A 380 -5.85 4.98 8.77
C LEU A 380 -7.28 5.52 8.74
N ARG A 381 -7.90 5.55 7.56
CA ARG A 381 -9.30 5.94 7.39
C ARG A 381 -10.24 4.99 8.12
N ASN A 382 -10.04 3.68 8.00
CA ASN A 382 -10.83 2.68 8.70
C ASN A 382 -10.68 2.81 10.21
N ALA A 383 -9.46 2.99 10.74
CA ALA A 383 -9.23 3.21 12.16
C ALA A 383 -9.99 4.46 12.65
N GLY A 384 -9.91 5.58 11.93
CA GLY A 384 -10.63 6.79 12.25
C GLY A 384 -12.15 6.60 12.29
N SER A 385 -12.72 5.92 11.28
CA SER A 385 -14.15 5.61 11.21
C SER A 385 -14.60 4.66 12.32
N MET A 386 -13.79 3.66 12.65
CA MET A 386 -14.09 2.74 13.76
C MET A 386 -14.05 3.45 15.12
N TYR A 387 -13.16 4.45 15.29
CA TYR A 387 -13.15 5.28 16.51
C TYR A 387 -14.40 6.16 16.62
N ASP A 388 -14.92 6.67 15.49
CA ASP A 388 -16.17 7.41 15.47
C ASP A 388 -17.36 6.57 15.96
N LEU A 389 -17.32 5.26 15.71
CA LEU A 389 -18.38 4.34 16.12
C LEU A 389 -18.24 3.83 17.56
N ALA A 390 -17.02 3.77 18.11
CA ALA A 390 -16.76 3.06 19.37
C ALA A 390 -16.42 3.98 20.55
N ALA A 391 -15.90 5.19 20.31
CA ALA A 391 -15.39 6.04 21.37
C ALA A 391 -16.42 7.06 21.83
N GLU A 392 -16.50 7.30 23.14
CA GLU A 392 -17.29 8.41 23.69
C GLU A 392 -16.80 9.77 23.18
N ASN A 393 -15.48 9.91 23.01
CA ASN A 393 -14.86 11.10 22.43
C ASN A 393 -13.89 10.69 21.31
N PRO A 394 -14.41 10.54 20.07
CA PRO A 394 -13.60 10.14 18.92
C PRO A 394 -12.42 11.06 18.63
N ALA A 395 -12.57 12.36 18.90
CA ALA A 395 -11.50 13.33 18.67
C ALA A 395 -10.24 13.06 19.52
N ILE A 396 -10.39 12.51 20.73
CA ILE A 396 -9.25 12.13 21.56
C ILE A 396 -8.55 10.92 20.92
N ALA A 397 -9.28 9.87 20.55
CA ALA A 397 -8.71 8.67 19.94
C ALA A 397 -8.03 9.00 18.60
N LYS A 398 -8.64 9.82 17.76
CA LYS A 398 -8.05 10.28 16.49
C LYS A 398 -6.77 11.11 16.70
N ARG A 399 -6.74 11.99 17.70
CA ARG A 399 -5.49 12.73 18.02
C ARG A 399 -4.38 11.79 18.49
N GLN A 400 -4.70 10.74 19.25
CA GLN A 400 -3.73 9.72 19.65
C GLN A 400 -3.21 8.94 18.46
N LEU A 401 -4.09 8.55 17.54
CA LEU A 401 -3.71 7.93 16.27
C LEU A 401 -2.79 8.85 15.46
N ALA A 402 -3.17 10.12 15.30
CA ALA A 402 -2.39 11.10 14.56
C ALA A 402 -0.99 11.30 15.17
N ALA A 403 -0.92 11.43 16.48
CA ALA A 403 0.35 11.59 17.20
C ALA A 403 1.24 10.34 17.07
N PHE A 404 0.65 9.16 17.07
CA PHE A 404 1.37 7.90 16.87
C PHE A 404 1.90 7.80 15.43
N VAL A 405 1.02 7.98 14.44
CA VAL A 405 1.34 7.89 13.01
C VAL A 405 2.39 8.91 12.59
N ALA A 406 2.34 10.16 13.11
CA ALA A 406 3.32 11.21 12.81
C ALA A 406 4.77 10.79 13.09
N ARG A 407 4.99 9.83 13.96
CA ARG A 407 6.33 9.31 14.28
C ARG A 407 6.92 8.45 13.15
N PHE A 408 6.08 7.85 12.31
CA PHE A 408 6.43 6.86 11.29
C PHE A 408 5.96 7.27 9.89
N ALA A 409 5.13 8.31 9.80
CA ALA A 409 4.53 8.75 8.56
C ALA A 409 5.59 9.11 7.53
N PRO A 410 5.46 8.63 6.29
CA PRO A 410 6.23 9.13 5.18
C PRO A 410 5.77 10.55 4.80
N ASP A 411 6.64 11.29 4.11
CA ASP A 411 6.34 12.68 3.70
C ASP A 411 5.20 12.79 2.68
N ASP A 412 4.82 11.69 2.02
CA ASP A 412 3.73 11.61 1.03
C ASP A 412 2.36 11.27 1.66
N LEU A 413 2.29 11.08 2.99
CA LEU A 413 1.02 10.88 3.67
C LEU A 413 0.14 12.14 3.58
N ASP A 414 -1.12 11.96 3.18
CA ASP A 414 -2.09 13.05 3.19
C ASP A 414 -2.48 13.40 4.65
N PRO A 415 -2.14 14.60 5.15
CA PRO A 415 -2.46 15.00 6.51
C PRO A 415 -3.98 15.11 6.77
N ARG A 416 -4.81 15.19 5.71
CA ARG A 416 -6.27 15.23 5.83
C ARG A 416 -6.84 13.94 6.42
N LEU A 417 -6.14 12.80 6.22
CA LEU A 417 -6.54 11.51 6.77
C LEU A 417 -6.50 11.46 8.30
N LEU A 418 -5.72 12.34 8.91
CA LEU A 418 -5.52 12.42 10.36
C LEU A 418 -6.26 13.61 11.01
N ARG A 419 -7.10 14.33 10.24
CA ARG A 419 -7.90 15.43 10.78
C ARG A 419 -8.99 14.88 11.71
N THR A 420 -9.09 15.48 12.86
CA THR A 420 -10.10 15.16 13.91
C THR A 420 -11.39 15.92 13.68
#